data_5bfd8bd10a440370d2cab47fc6bf4736
#
_entry.id   5bfd8bd10a440370d2cab47fc6bf4736
#
_cell.length_a   1.000
_cell.length_b   1.000
_cell.length_c   1.000
_cell.angle_alpha   90.00
_cell.angle_beta   90.00
_cell.angle_gamma   90.00
#
_symmetry.space_group_name_H-M   'P 1'
#
loop_
_entity.id
_entity.type
_entity.pdbx_description
1 polymer ?
#
loop_
_entity_poly.entity_id
_entity_poly.type
_entity_poly.pdbx_seq_one_letter_code
_entity_poly.pdbx_strand_id
1 'polypeptide(L)'
;MEFKVNSKELEKLLSKIIPAVPTRTPMPILENFLFEIKDGSLTVHATDLEISLKASLNIVAEENIKILLPAKLLYDVVRSLKETTIIFEILPNGKVNLTTDHGKYNLSYLDHDEFPEIPNFPNESTDNEDLNELNINGTDLRFAFDKTSFAMSKEEMRPAMMGTLFEFTEEGLRFVATDGHRLANLLNKNISIGIEAQYVLPERAVTVLLKILDEKDVKVYLSKTHMSFKLNEFELISRLIKQKYPDYKSVIPLENEFTLKIDTKELHDVIKRMMLFSTSNTRRVKFSISDNNLEISAEDLDLGASGTENIACEYSGDPIEIGFNSSYVHDVLSHLSSEKEIEFKLHSPTKAVVVLPTEEKENYELMMLLMPVRLNN
;
A
#
# COMPACT_ATOMS: atom_id res chain seq x y z
N MET A 1 17.81 35.67 -0.44
CA MET A 1 18.02 34.60 0.53
C MET A 1 18.81 33.45 -0.10
N GLU A 2 19.77 32.87 0.63
CA GLU A 2 20.57 31.73 0.18
C GLU A 2 20.56 30.61 1.23
N PHE A 3 20.50 29.34 0.77
CA PHE A 3 20.75 28.19 1.62
C PHE A 3 21.48 27.07 0.86
N LYS A 4 22.11 26.16 1.60
CA LYS A 4 22.93 25.08 1.06
C LYS A 4 22.45 23.72 1.58
N VAL A 5 22.46 22.75 0.68
CA VAL A 5 22.05 21.37 1.01
C VAL A 5 22.87 20.37 0.20
N ASN A 6 23.16 19.20 0.79
CA ASN A 6 23.77 18.10 0.05
C ASN A 6 22.76 17.49 -0.94
N SER A 7 23.16 17.28 -2.19
CA SER A 7 22.27 16.76 -3.24
C SER A 7 21.73 15.37 -2.92
N LYS A 8 22.52 14.49 -2.29
CA LYS A 8 22.09 13.13 -1.95
C LYS A 8 21.12 13.09 -0.77
N GLU A 9 21.32 13.95 0.22
CA GLU A 9 20.37 14.07 1.34
C GLU A 9 19.03 14.62 0.85
N LEU A 10 19.06 15.66 0.00
CA LEU A 10 17.85 16.20 -0.60
C LEU A 10 17.17 15.20 -1.55
N GLU A 11 17.92 14.48 -2.38
CA GLU A 11 17.39 13.42 -3.24
C GLU A 11 16.66 12.35 -2.42
N LYS A 12 17.30 11.85 -1.35
CA LYS A 12 16.71 10.84 -0.45
C LYS A 12 15.41 11.34 0.16
N LEU A 13 15.35 12.58 0.62
CA LEU A 13 14.16 13.18 1.18
C LEU A 13 13.06 13.32 0.13
N LEU A 14 13.37 13.96 -1.02
CA LEU A 14 12.40 14.21 -2.08
C LEU A 14 11.86 12.90 -2.69
N SER A 15 12.69 11.87 -2.83
CA SER A 15 12.28 10.56 -3.37
C SER A 15 11.17 9.91 -2.54
N LYS A 16 11.14 10.17 -1.25
CA LYS A 16 10.12 9.66 -0.31
C LYS A 16 8.89 10.56 -0.23
N ILE A 17 9.01 11.85 -0.53
CA ILE A 17 7.89 12.80 -0.49
C ILE A 17 7.15 12.89 -1.84
N ILE A 18 7.85 12.76 -2.97
CA ILE A 18 7.24 12.89 -4.31
C ILE A 18 6.01 11.99 -4.52
N PRO A 19 5.91 10.77 -3.92
CA PRO A 19 4.69 9.97 -4.01
C PRO A 19 3.44 10.63 -3.41
N ALA A 20 3.57 11.61 -2.52
CA ALA A 20 2.43 12.34 -1.96
C ALA A 20 1.92 13.47 -2.86
N VAL A 21 2.71 13.88 -3.86
CA VAL A 21 2.29 14.86 -4.88
C VAL A 21 1.30 14.20 -5.84
N PRO A 22 0.13 14.81 -6.11
CA PRO A 22 -0.81 14.26 -7.07
C PRO A 22 -0.28 14.34 -8.51
N THR A 23 -0.51 13.29 -9.29
CA THR A 23 -0.13 13.26 -10.71
C THR A 23 -1.15 13.94 -11.63
N ARG A 24 -2.38 14.07 -11.16
CA ARG A 24 -3.50 14.77 -11.80
C ARG A 24 -4.33 15.42 -10.72
N THR A 25 -4.57 16.71 -10.84
CA THR A 25 -5.35 17.46 -9.84
C THR A 25 -6.04 18.64 -10.53
N PRO A 26 -7.27 19.00 -10.10
CA PRO A 26 -7.91 20.24 -10.52
C PRO A 26 -7.24 21.49 -9.88
N MET A 27 -6.35 21.30 -8.90
CA MET A 27 -5.63 22.36 -8.19
C MET A 27 -4.13 22.29 -8.51
N PRO A 28 -3.63 23.00 -9.54
CA PRO A 28 -2.23 22.93 -9.98
C PRO A 28 -1.20 23.27 -8.88
N ILE A 29 -1.61 24.04 -7.88
CA ILE A 29 -0.74 24.41 -6.75
C ILE A 29 -0.24 23.18 -5.98
N LEU A 30 -1.02 22.09 -5.94
CA LEU A 30 -0.66 20.83 -5.29
C LEU A 30 0.43 20.03 -6.02
N GLU A 31 0.76 20.41 -7.26
CA GLU A 31 1.88 19.82 -8.02
C GLU A 31 3.25 20.34 -7.53
N ASN A 32 3.24 21.20 -6.51
CA ASN A 32 4.45 21.78 -5.93
C ASN A 32 4.76 21.19 -4.56
N PHE A 33 6.03 21.19 -4.20
CA PHE A 33 6.46 21.06 -2.81
C PHE A 33 6.36 22.41 -2.11
N LEU A 34 5.86 22.43 -0.89
CA LEU A 34 6.02 23.56 -0.01
C LEU A 34 7.36 23.39 0.75
N PHE A 35 8.30 24.28 0.48
CA PHE A 35 9.56 24.40 1.20
C PHE A 35 9.38 25.42 2.32
N GLU A 36 9.52 24.99 3.55
CA GLU A 36 9.53 25.83 4.73
C GLU A 36 10.93 25.77 5.38
N ILE A 37 11.63 26.89 5.36
CA ILE A 37 12.93 27.04 6.00
C ILE A 37 12.73 27.84 7.26
N LYS A 38 13.11 27.25 8.38
CA LYS A 38 13.00 27.87 9.69
C LYS A 38 14.11 27.38 10.60
N ASP A 39 14.82 28.32 11.23
CA ASP A 39 15.84 28.07 12.27
C ASP A 39 16.89 27.00 11.87
N GLY A 40 17.37 27.07 10.62
CA GLY A 40 18.37 26.13 10.08
C GLY A 40 17.82 24.74 9.72
N SER A 41 16.49 24.59 9.67
CA SER A 41 15.82 23.38 9.23
C SER A 41 15.02 23.65 7.93
N LEU A 42 15.14 22.77 6.97
CA LEU A 42 14.26 22.70 5.80
C LEU A 42 13.21 21.62 6.05
N THR A 43 11.95 22.02 6.05
CA THR A 43 10.82 21.11 6.00
C THR A 43 10.17 21.17 4.62
N VAL A 44 10.03 20.02 3.98
CA VAL A 44 9.34 19.86 2.69
C VAL A 44 8.01 19.19 2.93
N HIS A 45 6.94 19.81 2.40
CA HIS A 45 5.59 19.28 2.49
C HIS A 45 5.03 18.97 1.09
N ALA A 46 4.21 17.91 1.03
CA ALA A 46 3.36 17.59 -0.11
C ALA A 46 1.99 17.12 0.38
N THR A 47 0.95 17.43 -0.37
CA THR A 47 -0.42 17.03 -0.05
C THR A 47 -1.26 16.89 -1.31
N ASP A 48 -2.26 16.00 -1.28
CA ASP A 48 -3.34 15.88 -2.26
C ASP A 48 -4.72 16.15 -1.62
N LEU A 49 -4.74 16.76 -0.41
CA LEU A 49 -5.88 17.05 0.46
C LEU A 49 -6.44 15.85 1.23
N GLU A 50 -6.16 14.62 0.81
CA GLU A 50 -6.52 13.41 1.56
C GLU A 50 -5.37 12.95 2.46
N ILE A 51 -4.16 13.05 1.95
CA ILE A 51 -2.93 12.83 2.71
C ILE A 51 -2.07 14.07 2.73
N SER A 52 -1.31 14.23 3.79
CA SER A 52 -0.25 15.22 3.91
C SER A 52 1.01 14.55 4.42
N LEU A 53 2.11 14.71 3.70
CA LEU A 53 3.42 14.16 4.07
C LEU A 53 4.41 15.32 4.22
N LYS A 54 5.10 15.33 5.35
CA LYS A 54 6.23 16.24 5.56
C LYS A 54 7.48 15.48 5.97
N ALA A 55 8.61 16.05 5.61
CA ALA A 55 9.91 15.60 6.08
C ALA A 55 10.84 16.77 6.27
N SER A 56 11.78 16.63 7.22
CA SER A 56 12.71 17.69 7.57
C SER A 56 14.14 17.20 7.46
N LEU A 57 15.03 18.13 7.09
CA LEU A 57 16.47 17.93 7.17
C LEU A 57 17.14 19.22 7.63
N ASN A 58 18.29 19.09 8.30
CA ASN A 58 19.08 20.22 8.72
C ASN A 58 19.83 20.81 7.54
N ILE A 59 19.80 22.14 7.43
CA ILE A 59 20.49 22.89 6.39
C ILE A 59 21.25 24.07 7.01
N VAL A 60 22.08 24.71 6.18
CA VAL A 60 22.70 26.00 6.55
C VAL A 60 21.88 27.10 5.90
N ALA A 61 21.11 27.83 6.69
CA ALA A 61 20.28 28.96 6.25
C ALA A 61 20.26 30.04 7.34
N GLU A 62 20.31 31.30 6.93
CA GLU A 62 20.31 32.47 7.84
C GLU A 62 18.93 33.13 7.98
N GLU A 63 18.04 32.88 7.03
CA GLU A 63 16.73 33.51 6.95
C GLU A 63 15.60 32.46 6.91
N ASN A 64 14.43 32.83 7.39
CA ASN A 64 13.23 32.00 7.32
C ASN A 64 12.43 32.34 6.07
N ILE A 65 11.91 31.32 5.35
CA ILE A 65 11.09 31.53 4.16
C ILE A 65 10.16 30.36 3.93
N LYS A 66 9.02 30.64 3.27
CA LYS A 66 8.10 29.64 2.70
C LYS A 66 7.90 29.90 1.22
N ILE A 67 8.13 28.92 0.38
CA ILE A 67 7.94 29.00 -1.08
C ILE A 67 7.45 27.67 -1.64
N LEU A 68 6.80 27.74 -2.80
CA LEU A 68 6.38 26.57 -3.55
C LEU A 68 7.30 26.32 -4.73
N LEU A 69 7.86 25.12 -4.82
CA LEU A 69 8.74 24.70 -5.91
C LEU A 69 8.09 23.55 -6.72
N PRO A 70 8.18 23.56 -8.07
CA PRO A 70 7.60 22.52 -8.91
C PRO A 70 8.21 21.16 -8.58
N ALA A 71 7.39 20.30 -7.96
CA ALA A 71 7.85 19.07 -7.28
C ALA A 71 8.57 18.12 -8.24
N LYS A 72 7.93 17.80 -9.35
CA LYS A 72 8.47 16.83 -10.32
C LYS A 72 9.76 17.34 -10.94
N LEU A 73 9.78 18.60 -11.40
CA LEU A 73 10.97 19.17 -12.05
C LEU A 73 12.14 19.26 -11.07
N LEU A 74 11.90 19.74 -9.85
CA LEU A 74 12.94 19.82 -8.83
C LEU A 74 13.50 18.44 -8.50
N TYR A 75 12.63 17.44 -8.27
CA TYR A 75 13.05 16.07 -7.99
C TYR A 75 13.86 15.48 -9.15
N ASP A 76 13.41 15.68 -10.41
CA ASP A 76 14.11 15.16 -11.59
C ASP A 76 15.50 15.80 -11.78
N VAL A 77 15.64 17.09 -11.47
CA VAL A 77 16.95 17.76 -11.46
C VAL A 77 17.83 17.18 -10.36
N VAL A 78 17.36 17.16 -9.11
CA VAL A 78 18.16 16.72 -7.96
C VAL A 78 18.62 15.28 -8.10
N ARG A 79 17.76 14.36 -8.52
CA ARG A 79 18.13 12.93 -8.69
C ARG A 79 19.14 12.70 -9.81
N SER A 80 19.23 13.61 -10.78
CA SER A 80 20.20 13.51 -11.90
C SER A 80 21.59 13.98 -11.53
N LEU A 81 21.73 14.67 -10.38
CA LEU A 81 23.01 15.21 -9.94
C LEU A 81 23.88 14.10 -9.33
N LYS A 82 25.20 14.22 -9.56
CA LYS A 82 26.19 13.54 -8.73
C LYS A 82 26.19 14.16 -7.32
N GLU A 83 26.84 13.51 -6.38
CA GLU A 83 26.99 14.08 -5.05
C GLU A 83 27.74 15.42 -5.10
N THR A 84 27.05 16.47 -4.67
CA THR A 84 27.55 17.86 -4.67
C THR A 84 26.75 18.69 -3.68
N THR A 85 27.25 19.87 -3.34
CA THR A 85 26.46 20.88 -2.62
C THR A 85 25.60 21.66 -3.63
N ILE A 86 24.31 21.74 -3.37
CA ILE A 86 23.39 22.62 -4.12
C ILE A 86 23.23 23.90 -3.32
N ILE A 87 23.47 25.03 -3.97
CA ILE A 87 23.21 26.36 -3.43
C ILE A 87 21.90 26.84 -4.04
N PHE A 88 20.90 27.06 -3.21
CA PHE A 88 19.64 27.66 -3.59
C PHE A 88 19.70 29.16 -3.32
N GLU A 89 19.55 29.98 -4.35
CA GLU A 89 19.43 31.43 -4.27
C GLU A 89 18.02 31.84 -4.63
N ILE A 90 17.25 32.33 -3.67
CA ILE A 90 15.86 32.77 -3.85
C ILE A 90 15.86 34.25 -4.15
N LEU A 91 15.35 34.61 -5.34
CA LEU A 91 15.33 35.98 -5.88
C LEU A 91 13.95 36.61 -5.71
N PRO A 92 13.87 37.94 -5.52
CA PRO A 92 12.58 38.64 -5.34
C PRO A 92 11.63 38.58 -6.55
N ASN A 93 12.15 38.17 -7.71
CA ASN A 93 11.40 38.15 -8.98
C ASN A 93 10.66 36.83 -9.24
N GLY A 94 10.42 35.99 -8.21
CA GLY A 94 9.72 34.71 -8.35
C GLY A 94 10.60 33.60 -8.94
N LYS A 95 11.93 33.71 -8.86
CA LYS A 95 12.88 32.72 -9.38
C LYS A 95 13.78 32.19 -8.29
N VAL A 96 14.15 30.93 -8.42
CA VAL A 96 15.17 30.26 -7.61
C VAL A 96 16.27 29.76 -8.54
N ASN A 97 17.52 30.14 -8.23
CA ASN A 97 18.69 29.63 -8.89
C ASN A 97 19.26 28.48 -8.06
N LEU A 98 19.46 27.31 -8.68
CA LEU A 98 20.19 26.19 -8.11
C LEU A 98 21.58 26.18 -8.74
N THR A 99 22.61 26.40 -7.95
CA THR A 99 24.00 26.39 -8.40
C THR A 99 24.72 25.19 -7.81
N THR A 100 25.44 24.45 -8.65
CA THR A 100 26.32 23.33 -8.27
C THR A 100 27.70 23.55 -8.86
N ASP A 101 28.66 22.68 -8.57
CA ASP A 101 30.03 22.76 -9.14
C ASP A 101 30.04 22.67 -10.68
N HIS A 102 28.98 22.10 -11.28
CA HIS A 102 28.97 21.79 -12.72
C HIS A 102 27.85 22.48 -13.50
N GLY A 103 26.94 23.21 -12.83
CA GLY A 103 25.82 23.81 -13.56
C GLY A 103 24.98 24.76 -12.74
N LYS A 104 24.15 25.50 -13.47
CA LYS A 104 23.14 26.41 -12.91
C LYS A 104 21.77 26.07 -13.50
N TYR A 105 20.76 25.99 -12.65
CA TYR A 105 19.40 25.67 -13.02
C TYR A 105 18.48 26.77 -12.45
N ASN A 106 17.54 27.24 -13.24
CA ASN A 106 16.59 28.28 -12.82
C ASN A 106 15.20 27.67 -12.76
N LEU A 107 14.54 27.79 -11.63
CA LEU A 107 13.15 27.41 -11.42
C LEU A 107 12.32 28.66 -11.09
N SER A 108 11.04 28.63 -11.45
CA SER A 108 10.09 29.59 -10.90
C SER A 108 9.53 29.04 -9.61
N TYR A 109 9.35 29.89 -8.61
CA TYR A 109 8.61 29.54 -7.40
C TYR A 109 7.29 30.31 -7.36
N LEU A 110 6.32 29.80 -6.60
CA LEU A 110 5.07 30.46 -6.31
C LEU A 110 5.04 30.86 -4.83
N ASP A 111 4.23 31.86 -4.52
CA ASP A 111 3.92 32.21 -3.15
C ASP A 111 3.10 31.08 -2.50
N HIS A 112 3.24 30.93 -1.20
CA HIS A 112 2.58 29.87 -0.44
C HIS A 112 1.16 30.20 0.02
N ASP A 113 0.69 31.44 -0.16
CA ASP A 113 -0.58 31.94 0.39
C ASP A 113 -1.80 31.12 -0.06
N GLU A 114 -1.79 30.60 -1.28
CA GLU A 114 -2.88 29.76 -1.82
C GLU A 114 -2.67 28.26 -1.57
N PHE A 115 -1.54 27.86 -0.99
CA PHE A 115 -1.32 26.45 -0.67
C PHE A 115 -2.22 26.03 0.50
N PRO A 116 -2.89 24.88 0.43
CA PRO A 116 -3.76 24.43 1.49
C PRO A 116 -3.03 24.35 2.84
N GLU A 117 -3.74 24.70 3.90
CA GLU A 117 -3.22 24.54 5.24
C GLU A 117 -2.90 23.08 5.51
N ILE A 118 -1.65 22.80 5.91
CA ILE A 118 -1.21 21.45 6.25
C ILE A 118 -1.82 21.05 7.59
N PRO A 119 -2.55 19.93 7.66
CA PRO A 119 -3.09 19.46 8.92
C PRO A 119 -1.99 19.27 9.96
N ASN A 120 -2.24 19.73 11.16
CA ASN A 120 -1.43 19.40 12.34
C ASN A 120 -2.23 18.43 13.21
N PHE A 121 -1.80 17.17 13.29
CA PHE A 121 -2.51 16.12 14.01
C PHE A 121 -1.53 15.15 14.68
N PRO A 122 -1.69 14.82 15.98
CA PRO A 122 -2.62 15.49 16.90
C PRO A 122 -2.21 16.95 17.16
N ASN A 123 -3.16 17.79 17.52
CA ASN A 123 -2.93 19.18 17.87
C ASN A 123 -3.63 19.52 19.21
N GLU A 124 -3.48 20.75 19.70
CA GLU A 124 -4.05 21.19 20.98
C GLU A 124 -5.61 21.13 21.01
N SER A 125 -6.25 21.18 19.84
CA SER A 125 -7.72 21.06 19.72
C SER A 125 -8.19 19.63 19.47
N THR A 126 -7.28 18.66 19.37
CA THR A 126 -7.63 17.24 19.27
C THR A 126 -8.20 16.79 20.62
N ASP A 127 -9.46 16.33 20.61
CA ASP A 127 -10.10 15.86 21.84
C ASP A 127 -9.39 14.60 22.35
N ASN A 128 -8.83 14.67 23.53
CA ASN A 128 -8.04 13.58 24.12
C ASN A 128 -8.86 12.30 24.32
N GLU A 129 -10.19 12.41 24.47
CA GLU A 129 -11.07 11.25 24.59
C GLU A 129 -11.19 10.43 23.30
N ASP A 130 -10.95 11.05 22.14
CA ASP A 130 -11.01 10.42 20.82
C ASP A 130 -9.62 10.06 20.25
N LEU A 131 -8.55 10.37 20.97
CA LEU A 131 -7.17 10.15 20.52
C LEU A 131 -6.59 8.88 21.13
N ASN A 132 -6.22 7.94 20.27
CA ASN A 132 -5.45 6.77 20.64
C ASN A 132 -4.03 6.88 20.09
N GLU A 133 -3.07 6.39 20.84
CA GLU A 133 -1.65 6.36 20.48
C GLU A 133 -1.13 4.95 20.63
N LEU A 134 -0.34 4.50 19.65
CA LEU A 134 0.37 3.21 19.72
C LEU A 134 1.69 3.29 18.96
N ASN A 135 2.60 2.40 19.31
CA ASN A 135 3.83 2.19 18.57
C ASN A 135 3.77 0.85 17.84
N ILE A 136 4.09 0.87 16.54
CA ILE A 136 4.14 -0.33 15.69
C ILE A 136 5.53 -0.37 15.06
N ASN A 137 6.18 -1.53 15.07
CA ASN A 137 7.42 -1.67 14.32
C ASN A 137 7.16 -1.50 12.82
N GLY A 138 7.99 -0.73 12.14
CA GLY A 138 7.79 -0.42 10.73
C GLY A 138 7.88 -1.64 9.81
N THR A 139 8.65 -2.67 10.21
CA THR A 139 8.70 -3.96 9.50
C THR A 139 7.36 -4.70 9.60
N ASP A 140 6.73 -4.69 10.78
CA ASP A 140 5.43 -5.33 11.00
C ASP A 140 4.34 -4.64 10.20
N LEU A 141 4.35 -3.30 10.19
CA LEU A 141 3.39 -2.51 9.43
C LEU A 141 3.58 -2.71 7.91
N ARG A 142 4.83 -2.74 7.44
CA ARG A 142 5.16 -3.05 6.05
C ARG A 142 4.69 -4.45 5.66
N PHE A 143 4.94 -5.45 6.51
CA PHE A 143 4.50 -6.82 6.31
C PHE A 143 2.98 -6.90 6.23
N ALA A 144 2.26 -6.23 7.13
CA ALA A 144 0.81 -6.21 7.12
C ALA A 144 0.24 -5.60 5.83
N PHE A 145 0.79 -4.49 5.38
CA PHE A 145 0.38 -3.87 4.10
C PHE A 145 0.75 -4.72 2.89
N ASP A 146 1.94 -5.34 2.87
CA ASP A 146 2.33 -6.27 1.81
C ASP A 146 1.32 -7.42 1.71
N LYS A 147 0.94 -8.02 2.84
CA LYS A 147 0.03 -9.16 2.85
C LYS A 147 -1.43 -8.83 2.58
N THR A 148 -1.85 -7.56 2.65
CA THR A 148 -3.28 -7.21 2.57
C THR A 148 -3.62 -6.22 1.47
N SER A 149 -2.81 -5.18 1.26
CA SER A 149 -3.19 -4.03 0.44
C SER A 149 -3.48 -4.35 -1.04
N PHE A 150 -2.94 -5.45 -1.57
CA PHE A 150 -3.21 -5.89 -2.94
C PHE A 150 -4.68 -6.27 -3.19
N ALA A 151 -5.42 -6.59 -2.13
CA ALA A 151 -6.82 -6.97 -2.19
C ALA A 151 -7.79 -5.78 -2.11
N MET A 152 -7.31 -4.54 -1.96
CA MET A 152 -8.16 -3.36 -1.97
C MET A 152 -8.90 -3.19 -3.30
N SER A 153 -10.13 -2.67 -3.24
CA SER A 153 -10.94 -2.36 -4.42
C SER A 153 -10.43 -1.11 -5.15
N LYS A 154 -10.59 -1.09 -6.46
CA LYS A 154 -10.39 0.09 -7.32
C LYS A 154 -11.71 0.74 -7.73
N GLU A 155 -12.83 0.24 -7.24
CA GLU A 155 -14.17 0.70 -7.61
C GLU A 155 -14.59 1.88 -6.72
N GLU A 156 -14.71 3.08 -7.29
CA GLU A 156 -15.15 4.29 -6.59
C GLU A 156 -16.55 4.17 -5.98
N MET A 157 -17.39 3.28 -6.51
CA MET A 157 -18.72 3.01 -5.98
C MET A 157 -18.71 2.28 -4.62
N ARG A 158 -17.55 1.76 -4.20
CA ARG A 158 -17.37 1.03 -2.94
C ARG A 158 -16.24 1.64 -2.10
N PRO A 159 -16.38 2.92 -1.68
CA PRO A 159 -15.26 3.65 -1.08
C PRO A 159 -14.70 2.99 0.18
N ALA A 160 -15.53 2.30 0.98
CA ALA A 160 -15.05 1.58 2.17
C ALA A 160 -14.01 0.49 1.83
N MET A 161 -14.11 -0.11 0.65
CA MET A 161 -13.18 -1.18 0.21
C MET A 161 -11.94 -0.64 -0.50
N MET A 162 -11.86 0.68 -0.75
CA MET A 162 -10.68 1.34 -1.35
C MET A 162 -9.59 1.62 -0.32
N GLY A 163 -9.64 0.99 0.82
CA GLY A 163 -8.65 1.12 1.89
C GLY A 163 -8.42 -0.18 2.64
N THR A 164 -7.42 -0.19 3.49
CA THR A 164 -7.16 -1.27 4.44
C THR A 164 -7.86 -0.97 5.74
N LEU A 165 -8.66 -1.92 6.22
CA LEU A 165 -9.26 -1.88 7.54
C LEU A 165 -8.21 -2.19 8.61
N PHE A 166 -8.10 -1.35 9.61
CA PHE A 166 -7.45 -1.59 10.89
C PHE A 166 -8.55 -1.96 11.90
N GLU A 167 -8.66 -3.21 12.28
CA GLU A 167 -9.62 -3.67 13.27
C GLU A 167 -8.89 -4.07 14.54
N PHE A 168 -9.04 -3.27 15.59
CA PHE A 168 -8.52 -3.55 16.92
C PHE A 168 -9.47 -4.48 17.64
N THR A 169 -8.97 -5.57 18.17
CA THR A 169 -9.70 -6.60 18.90
C THR A 169 -8.94 -7.00 20.17
N GLU A 170 -9.55 -7.80 21.03
CA GLU A 170 -8.85 -8.40 22.18
C GLU A 170 -7.68 -9.31 21.76
N GLU A 171 -7.77 -9.94 20.58
CA GLU A 171 -6.72 -10.84 20.05
C GLU A 171 -5.52 -10.06 19.47
N GLY A 172 -5.69 -8.80 19.11
CA GLY A 172 -4.66 -7.99 18.49
C GLY A 172 -5.19 -7.04 17.41
N LEU A 173 -4.32 -6.59 16.52
CA LEU A 173 -4.67 -5.74 15.39
C LEU A 173 -4.80 -6.57 14.10
N ARG A 174 -5.98 -6.52 13.50
CA ARG A 174 -6.26 -7.10 12.18
C ARG A 174 -6.13 -6.04 11.10
N PHE A 175 -5.49 -6.44 10.02
CA PHE A 175 -5.43 -5.71 8.76
C PHE A 175 -6.25 -6.47 7.74
N VAL A 176 -7.27 -5.84 7.17
CA VAL A 176 -8.16 -6.50 6.20
C VAL A 176 -8.32 -5.65 4.96
N ALA A 177 -8.25 -6.28 3.81
CA ALA A 177 -8.59 -5.67 2.53
C ALA A 177 -9.39 -6.64 1.66
N THR A 178 -10.36 -6.12 0.90
CA THR A 178 -11.19 -6.89 -0.02
C THR A 178 -11.73 -6.01 -1.15
N ASP A 179 -11.93 -6.61 -2.33
CA ASP A 179 -12.65 -6.03 -3.46
C ASP A 179 -14.01 -6.72 -3.73
N GLY A 180 -14.38 -7.67 -2.84
CA GLY A 180 -15.59 -8.50 -2.97
C GLY A 180 -15.39 -9.77 -3.79
N HIS A 181 -14.23 -9.96 -4.42
CA HIS A 181 -13.86 -11.17 -5.16
C HIS A 181 -12.70 -11.92 -4.50
N ARG A 182 -11.93 -11.23 -3.73
CA ARG A 182 -10.85 -11.76 -2.89
C ARG A 182 -10.78 -10.98 -1.60
N LEU A 183 -10.19 -11.58 -0.59
CA LEU A 183 -9.97 -10.96 0.70
C LEU A 183 -8.60 -11.38 1.24
N ALA A 184 -7.92 -10.46 1.89
CA ALA A 184 -6.73 -10.75 2.68
C ALA A 184 -6.94 -10.25 4.11
N ASN A 185 -6.63 -11.09 5.08
CA ASN A 185 -6.79 -10.82 6.51
C ASN A 185 -5.54 -11.29 7.25
N LEU A 186 -4.89 -10.35 7.89
CA LEU A 186 -3.72 -10.60 8.73
C LEU A 186 -3.98 -10.11 10.15
N LEU A 187 -3.92 -10.98 11.13
CA LEU A 187 -3.91 -10.62 12.55
C LEU A 187 -2.47 -10.54 13.04
N ASN A 188 -2.10 -9.40 13.62
CA ASN A 188 -0.90 -9.25 14.43
C ASN A 188 -1.26 -9.29 15.91
N LYS A 189 -0.87 -10.36 16.59
CA LYS A 189 -1.20 -10.62 18.01
C LYS A 189 -0.38 -9.77 18.98
N ASN A 190 0.72 -9.18 18.52
CA ASN A 190 1.60 -8.36 19.36
C ASN A 190 1.10 -6.94 19.58
N ILE A 191 0.09 -6.50 18.81
CA ILE A 191 -0.41 -5.12 18.84
C ILE A 191 -1.80 -5.11 19.46
N SER A 192 -1.91 -4.60 20.68
CA SER A 192 -3.18 -4.38 21.37
C SER A 192 -3.17 -3.02 22.05
N ILE A 193 -4.28 -2.30 21.97
CA ILE A 193 -4.48 -1.01 22.65
C ILE A 193 -5.63 -1.05 23.65
N GLY A 194 -6.17 -2.23 23.92
CA GLY A 194 -7.22 -2.45 24.94
C GLY A 194 -8.59 -1.86 24.59
N ILE A 195 -8.84 -1.53 23.31
CA ILE A 195 -10.12 -1.05 22.80
C ILE A 195 -10.55 -1.86 21.58
N GLU A 196 -11.86 -1.93 21.35
CA GLU A 196 -12.43 -2.40 20.09
C GLU A 196 -12.72 -1.17 19.21
N ALA A 197 -12.05 -1.10 18.07
CA ALA A 197 -12.21 0.01 17.13
C ALA A 197 -11.89 -0.41 15.70
N GLN A 198 -12.49 0.31 14.75
CA GLN A 198 -12.27 0.09 13.32
C GLN A 198 -11.92 1.41 12.63
N TYR A 199 -10.86 1.40 11.82
CA TYR A 199 -10.41 2.53 11.04
C TYR A 199 -10.09 2.06 9.63
N VAL A 200 -10.51 2.79 8.61
CA VAL A 200 -10.22 2.44 7.20
C VAL A 200 -9.22 3.44 6.64
N LEU A 201 -7.99 2.99 6.44
CA LEU A 201 -6.90 3.78 5.88
C LEU A 201 -6.95 3.70 4.34
N PRO A 202 -7.07 4.84 3.62
CA PRO A 202 -7.14 4.85 2.17
C PRO A 202 -5.92 4.22 1.49
N GLU A 203 -6.10 3.62 0.31
CA GLU A 203 -5.03 3.05 -0.53
C GLU A 203 -3.88 4.03 -0.74
N ARG A 204 -4.20 5.31 -0.93
CA ARG A 204 -3.23 6.37 -1.15
C ARG A 204 -2.23 6.49 0.00
N ALA A 205 -2.72 6.49 1.24
CA ALA A 205 -1.88 6.53 2.43
C ALA A 205 -1.01 5.28 2.56
N VAL A 206 -1.58 4.08 2.34
CA VAL A 206 -0.84 2.81 2.36
C VAL A 206 0.30 2.82 1.34
N THR A 207 0.02 3.28 0.12
CA THR A 207 1.02 3.36 -0.96
C THR A 207 2.19 4.28 -0.61
N VAL A 208 1.90 5.41 0.04
CA VAL A 208 2.95 6.35 0.47
C VAL A 208 3.71 5.79 1.66
N LEU A 209 3.01 5.20 2.65
CA LEU A 209 3.65 4.55 3.81
C LEU A 209 4.66 3.49 3.38
N LEU A 210 4.31 2.62 2.44
CA LEU A 210 5.21 1.59 1.92
C LEU A 210 6.52 2.14 1.34
N LYS A 211 6.57 3.43 0.95
CA LYS A 211 7.80 4.10 0.45
C LYS A 211 8.67 4.67 1.56
N ILE A 212 8.07 5.03 2.70
CA ILE A 212 8.77 5.72 3.79
C ILE A 212 9.07 4.80 4.99
N LEU A 213 8.30 3.72 5.18
CA LEU A 213 8.53 2.75 6.27
C LEU A 213 9.94 2.17 6.20
N ASP A 214 10.57 2.03 7.37
CA ASP A 214 11.83 1.33 7.60
C ASP A 214 11.69 0.34 8.77
N GLU A 215 12.77 -0.14 9.34
CA GLU A 215 12.78 -1.12 10.44
C GLU A 215 12.51 -0.51 11.82
N LYS A 216 12.41 0.83 11.90
CA LYS A 216 12.22 1.52 13.17
C LYS A 216 10.75 1.58 13.58
N ASP A 217 10.52 1.85 14.85
CA ASP A 217 9.19 2.03 15.37
C ASP A 217 8.52 3.27 14.80
N VAL A 218 7.26 3.10 14.47
CA VAL A 218 6.35 4.12 13.96
C VAL A 218 5.36 4.47 15.07
N LYS A 219 5.34 5.73 15.43
CA LYS A 219 4.34 6.24 16.36
C LYS A 219 3.07 6.58 15.58
N VAL A 220 1.99 5.90 15.91
CA VAL A 220 0.70 6.03 15.22
C VAL A 220 -0.30 6.72 16.15
N TYR A 221 -0.93 7.77 15.65
CA TYR A 221 -2.03 8.44 16.29
C TYR A 221 -3.31 8.22 15.52
N LEU A 222 -4.39 7.91 16.22
CA LEU A 222 -5.68 7.56 15.65
C LEU A 222 -6.78 8.43 16.27
N SER A 223 -7.61 9.00 15.39
CA SER A 223 -8.88 9.62 15.76
C SER A 223 -10.00 9.10 14.85
N LYS A 224 -11.23 9.51 15.10
CA LYS A 224 -12.38 9.15 14.24
C LYS A 224 -12.24 9.61 12.79
N THR A 225 -11.39 10.60 12.50
CA THR A 225 -11.32 11.25 11.18
C THR A 225 -9.95 11.18 10.54
N HIS A 226 -8.89 11.01 11.32
CA HIS A 226 -7.51 11.05 10.85
C HIS A 226 -6.65 9.97 11.51
N MET A 227 -5.64 9.55 10.79
CA MET A 227 -4.55 8.72 11.28
C MET A 227 -3.23 9.39 10.91
N SER A 228 -2.31 9.48 11.88
CA SER A 228 -0.98 10.04 11.67
C SER A 228 0.08 9.00 11.98
N PHE A 229 1.13 8.99 11.17
CA PHE A 229 2.29 8.11 11.28
C PHE A 229 3.55 8.98 11.39
N LYS A 230 4.22 8.92 12.54
CA LYS A 230 5.48 9.63 12.79
C LYS A 230 6.66 8.64 12.75
N LEU A 231 7.56 8.87 11.80
CA LEU A 231 8.74 8.06 11.52
C LEU A 231 9.95 8.99 11.45
N ASN A 232 10.81 9.04 12.45
CA ASN A 232 12.02 9.90 12.45
C ASN A 232 11.77 11.29 11.82
N GLU A 233 12.32 11.48 10.59
CA GLU A 233 12.20 12.72 9.82
C GLU A 233 10.89 12.88 9.04
N PHE A 234 10.02 11.82 8.98
CA PHE A 234 8.78 11.83 8.21
C PHE A 234 7.54 11.86 9.11
N GLU A 235 6.54 12.60 8.69
CA GLU A 235 5.20 12.54 9.28
C GLU A 235 4.15 12.52 8.16
N LEU A 236 3.39 11.41 8.10
CA LEU A 236 2.24 11.26 7.23
C LEU A 236 0.96 11.44 8.04
N ILE A 237 0.07 12.29 7.58
CA ILE A 237 -1.29 12.43 8.11
C ILE A 237 -2.25 12.04 7.00
N SER A 238 -3.20 11.17 7.30
CA SER A 238 -4.24 10.73 6.37
C SER A 238 -5.62 10.97 6.94
N ARG A 239 -6.54 11.45 6.11
CA ARG A 239 -7.97 11.32 6.39
C ARG A 239 -8.38 9.87 6.31
N LEU A 240 -9.32 9.46 7.14
CA LEU A 240 -9.89 8.12 7.13
C LEU A 240 -11.14 8.05 6.26
N ILE A 241 -11.38 6.91 5.67
CA ILE A 241 -12.63 6.62 4.97
C ILE A 241 -13.73 6.47 6.01
N LYS A 242 -14.77 7.32 5.94
CA LYS A 242 -15.85 7.36 6.94
C LYS A 242 -16.87 6.24 6.80
N GLN A 243 -16.97 5.64 5.62
CA GLN A 243 -17.92 4.56 5.36
C GLN A 243 -17.54 3.32 6.16
N LYS A 244 -18.58 2.68 6.74
CA LYS A 244 -18.43 1.43 7.48
C LYS A 244 -17.88 0.35 6.54
N TYR A 245 -16.83 -0.35 6.98
CA TYR A 245 -16.30 -1.51 6.26
C TYR A 245 -17.36 -2.62 6.18
N PRO A 246 -17.46 -3.36 5.05
CA PRO A 246 -18.39 -4.48 4.96
C PRO A 246 -18.09 -5.56 5.99
N ASP A 247 -19.12 -6.31 6.37
CA ASP A 247 -18.98 -7.46 7.26
C ASP A 247 -18.26 -8.61 6.53
N TYR A 248 -16.94 -8.49 6.49
CA TYR A 248 -16.07 -9.45 5.82
C TYR A 248 -16.06 -10.83 6.49
N LYS A 249 -16.41 -10.89 7.79
CA LYS A 249 -16.42 -12.16 8.54
C LYS A 249 -17.53 -13.09 8.03
N SER A 250 -18.64 -12.52 7.54
CA SER A 250 -19.77 -13.30 7.01
C SER A 250 -19.46 -14.07 5.72
N VAL A 251 -18.43 -13.71 4.97
CA VAL A 251 -18.04 -14.38 3.73
C VAL A 251 -16.95 -15.44 3.91
N ILE A 252 -16.38 -15.54 5.11
CA ILE A 252 -15.37 -16.55 5.43
C ILE A 252 -16.08 -17.89 5.69
N PRO A 253 -15.84 -18.93 4.90
CA PRO A 253 -16.49 -20.21 5.06
C PRO A 253 -15.97 -20.93 6.31
N LEU A 254 -16.89 -21.45 7.11
CA LEU A 254 -16.57 -22.25 8.31
C LEU A 254 -16.47 -23.75 8.02
N GLU A 255 -16.97 -24.21 6.87
CA GLU A 255 -17.16 -25.63 6.53
C GLU A 255 -16.43 -25.99 5.22
N ASN A 256 -15.17 -25.63 5.09
CA ASN A 256 -14.35 -26.09 3.97
C ASN A 256 -13.59 -27.36 4.38
N GLU A 257 -14.15 -28.52 4.04
CA GLU A 257 -13.68 -29.85 4.48
C GLU A 257 -12.52 -30.40 3.63
N PHE A 258 -12.43 -29.98 2.35
CA PHE A 258 -11.41 -30.47 1.44
C PHE A 258 -10.14 -29.63 1.58
N THR A 259 -9.00 -30.30 1.56
CA THR A 259 -7.69 -29.66 1.72
C THR A 259 -6.78 -30.01 0.54
N LEU A 260 -6.24 -28.99 -0.10
CA LEU A 260 -5.21 -29.10 -1.13
C LEU A 260 -3.94 -28.44 -0.63
N LYS A 261 -2.85 -29.20 -0.43
CA LYS A 261 -1.51 -28.67 -0.17
C LYS A 261 -0.65 -28.74 -1.42
N ILE A 262 0.09 -27.69 -1.68
CA ILE A 262 0.85 -27.55 -2.91
C ILE A 262 2.07 -26.64 -2.74
N ASP A 263 3.13 -26.92 -3.50
CA ASP A 263 4.30 -26.04 -3.59
C ASP A 263 3.91 -24.68 -4.17
N THR A 264 4.21 -23.63 -3.43
CA THR A 264 3.80 -22.26 -3.77
C THR A 264 4.43 -21.77 -5.05
N LYS A 265 5.72 -22.06 -5.24
CA LYS A 265 6.47 -21.58 -6.40
C LYS A 265 6.03 -22.31 -7.67
N GLU A 266 5.86 -23.62 -7.60
CA GLU A 266 5.43 -24.42 -8.75
C GLU A 266 4.05 -23.97 -9.23
N LEU A 267 3.08 -23.82 -8.31
CA LEU A 267 1.75 -23.30 -8.64
C LEU A 267 1.83 -21.88 -9.23
N HIS A 268 2.61 -20.99 -8.64
CA HIS A 268 2.74 -19.63 -9.12
C HIS A 268 3.30 -19.56 -10.55
N ASP A 269 4.31 -20.39 -10.86
CA ASP A 269 4.91 -20.43 -12.20
C ASP A 269 3.93 -21.00 -13.24
N VAL A 270 3.09 -21.99 -12.87
CA VAL A 270 2.01 -22.48 -13.75
C VAL A 270 0.95 -21.42 -13.97
N ILE A 271 0.48 -20.75 -12.91
CA ILE A 271 -0.51 -19.68 -13.05
C ILE A 271 -0.02 -18.57 -13.98
N LYS A 272 1.25 -18.15 -13.89
CA LYS A 272 1.83 -17.17 -14.82
C LYS A 272 1.73 -17.62 -16.28
N ARG A 273 2.00 -18.90 -16.55
CA ARG A 273 1.87 -19.45 -17.92
C ARG A 273 0.42 -19.52 -18.35
N MET A 274 -0.49 -19.98 -17.49
CA MET A 274 -1.91 -20.08 -17.80
C MET A 274 -2.59 -18.71 -18.03
N MET A 275 -2.10 -17.66 -17.41
CA MET A 275 -2.55 -16.29 -17.69
C MET A 275 -2.36 -15.88 -19.16
N LEU A 276 -1.38 -16.45 -19.86
CA LEU A 276 -1.12 -16.18 -21.28
C LEU A 276 -2.20 -16.80 -22.20
N PHE A 277 -2.89 -17.82 -21.71
CA PHE A 277 -3.94 -18.57 -22.42
C PHE A 277 -5.36 -18.22 -21.93
N SER A 278 -5.50 -17.31 -20.96
CA SER A 278 -6.81 -16.87 -20.48
C SER A 278 -7.24 -15.59 -21.19
N THR A 279 -8.52 -15.49 -21.55
CA THR A 279 -9.05 -14.29 -22.23
C THR A 279 -8.85 -13.05 -21.36
N SER A 280 -8.61 -11.90 -21.97
CA SER A 280 -8.46 -10.62 -21.27
C SER A 280 -9.71 -10.22 -20.47
N ASN A 281 -10.89 -10.68 -20.89
CA ASN A 281 -12.18 -10.33 -20.28
C ASN A 281 -12.50 -11.20 -19.07
N THR A 282 -12.31 -12.51 -19.14
CA THR A 282 -12.71 -13.43 -18.06
C THR A 282 -11.54 -13.79 -17.15
N ARG A 283 -10.31 -13.78 -17.66
CA ARG A 283 -9.09 -14.21 -16.96
C ARG A 283 -9.27 -15.53 -16.21
N ARG A 284 -10.07 -16.44 -16.82
CA ARG A 284 -10.48 -17.68 -16.15
C ARG A 284 -9.44 -18.76 -16.29
N VAL A 285 -9.13 -19.42 -15.18
CA VAL A 285 -8.42 -20.69 -15.12
C VAL A 285 -9.28 -21.72 -14.41
N LYS A 286 -9.22 -22.98 -14.86
CA LYS A 286 -9.91 -24.10 -14.24
C LYS A 286 -8.90 -24.96 -13.49
N PHE A 287 -9.21 -25.29 -12.26
CA PHE A 287 -8.53 -26.27 -11.43
C PHE A 287 -9.38 -27.53 -11.41
N SER A 288 -8.83 -28.67 -11.87
CA SER A 288 -9.40 -29.98 -11.75
C SER A 288 -8.53 -30.79 -10.79
N ILE A 289 -9.08 -31.13 -9.64
CA ILE A 289 -8.31 -31.72 -8.53
C ILE A 289 -8.81 -33.14 -8.29
N SER A 290 -7.94 -34.13 -8.37
CA SER A 290 -8.23 -35.52 -8.07
C SER A 290 -6.93 -36.30 -7.83
N ASP A 291 -7.00 -37.35 -7.01
CA ASP A 291 -5.91 -38.34 -6.86
C ASP A 291 -4.50 -37.75 -6.64
N ASN A 292 -4.40 -36.70 -5.83
CA ASN A 292 -3.15 -35.95 -5.58
C ASN A 292 -2.53 -35.31 -6.84
N ASN A 293 -3.35 -35.00 -7.81
CA ASN A 293 -2.98 -34.27 -9.01
C ASN A 293 -3.87 -33.03 -9.18
N LEU A 294 -3.27 -31.89 -9.45
CA LEU A 294 -3.94 -30.67 -9.84
C LEU A 294 -3.68 -30.41 -11.32
N GLU A 295 -4.71 -30.59 -12.16
CA GLU A 295 -4.69 -30.11 -13.53
C GLU A 295 -5.19 -28.66 -13.57
N ILE A 296 -4.40 -27.77 -14.17
CA ILE A 296 -4.76 -26.36 -14.39
C ILE A 296 -4.89 -26.14 -15.88
N SER A 297 -6.04 -25.63 -16.31
CA SER A 297 -6.27 -25.32 -17.71
C SER A 297 -6.83 -23.91 -17.90
N ALA A 298 -6.49 -23.33 -19.05
CA ALA A 298 -7.03 -22.04 -19.51
C ALA A 298 -7.26 -22.09 -21.01
N GLU A 299 -8.25 -21.36 -21.49
CA GLU A 299 -8.62 -21.29 -22.90
C GLU A 299 -9.01 -19.87 -23.29
N ASP A 300 -8.50 -19.42 -24.42
CA ASP A 300 -8.90 -18.19 -25.09
C ASP A 300 -9.55 -18.54 -26.44
N LEU A 301 -10.88 -18.55 -26.46
CA LEU A 301 -11.66 -18.89 -27.64
C LEU A 301 -11.47 -17.89 -28.79
N ASP A 302 -11.20 -16.62 -28.48
CA ASP A 302 -11.01 -15.57 -29.47
C ASP A 302 -9.70 -15.74 -30.22
N LEU A 303 -8.66 -16.23 -29.53
CA LEU A 303 -7.37 -16.52 -30.11
C LEU A 303 -7.24 -17.99 -30.57
N GLY A 304 -8.19 -18.86 -30.21
CA GLY A 304 -8.09 -20.30 -30.45
C GLY A 304 -6.91 -20.95 -29.72
N ALA A 305 -6.51 -20.40 -28.58
CA ALA A 305 -5.37 -20.82 -27.80
C ALA A 305 -5.81 -21.48 -26.50
N SER A 306 -5.14 -22.56 -26.09
CA SER A 306 -5.39 -23.23 -24.83
C SER A 306 -4.10 -23.76 -24.21
N GLY A 307 -4.07 -23.89 -22.89
CA GLY A 307 -2.97 -24.47 -22.13
C GLY A 307 -3.50 -25.38 -21.03
N THR A 308 -2.76 -26.45 -20.77
CA THR A 308 -3.06 -27.39 -19.67
C THR A 308 -1.73 -27.87 -19.07
N GLU A 309 -1.65 -27.80 -17.74
CA GLU A 309 -0.50 -28.31 -16.98
C GLU A 309 -0.97 -29.10 -15.78
N ASN A 310 -0.16 -30.05 -15.34
CA ASN A 310 -0.40 -30.90 -14.19
C ASN A 310 0.67 -30.67 -13.14
N ILE A 311 0.26 -30.56 -11.88
CA ILE A 311 1.14 -30.41 -10.70
C ILE A 311 0.77 -31.48 -9.67
N ALA A 312 1.79 -32.12 -9.11
CA ALA A 312 1.61 -33.00 -7.97
C ALA A 312 1.21 -32.19 -6.73
N CYS A 313 0.26 -32.68 -5.99
CA CYS A 313 -0.24 -32.05 -4.77
C CYS A 313 -0.63 -33.11 -3.73
N GLU A 314 -0.84 -32.69 -2.49
CA GLU A 314 -1.52 -33.51 -1.49
C GLU A 314 -2.98 -33.05 -1.42
N TYR A 315 -3.91 -33.94 -1.76
CA TYR A 315 -5.33 -33.62 -1.77
C TYR A 315 -6.13 -34.58 -0.90
N SER A 316 -6.99 -34.00 -0.06
CA SER A 316 -7.94 -34.71 0.78
C SER A 316 -9.34 -34.17 0.48
N GLY A 317 -10.10 -34.90 -0.33
CA GLY A 317 -11.46 -34.57 -0.72
C GLY A 317 -11.93 -35.34 -1.93
N ASP A 318 -13.20 -35.16 -2.30
CA ASP A 318 -13.76 -35.70 -3.53
C ASP A 318 -13.23 -34.93 -4.76
N PRO A 319 -13.14 -35.58 -5.94
CA PRO A 319 -12.76 -34.89 -7.16
C PRO A 319 -13.60 -33.64 -7.40
N ILE A 320 -12.95 -32.52 -7.67
CA ILE A 320 -13.60 -31.21 -7.81
C ILE A 320 -13.04 -30.43 -9.00
N GLU A 321 -13.93 -29.76 -9.75
CA GLU A 321 -13.56 -28.75 -10.72
C GLU A 321 -14.00 -27.36 -10.24
N ILE A 322 -13.10 -26.40 -10.23
CA ILE A 322 -13.36 -25.05 -9.74
C ILE A 322 -12.67 -24.01 -10.62
N GLY A 323 -13.39 -22.94 -10.96
CA GLY A 323 -12.86 -21.83 -11.76
C GLY A 323 -12.39 -20.69 -10.88
N PHE A 324 -11.29 -20.06 -11.27
CA PHE A 324 -10.78 -18.85 -10.62
C PHE A 324 -10.44 -17.78 -11.66
N ASN A 325 -10.41 -16.52 -11.20
CA ASN A 325 -9.73 -15.45 -11.92
C ASN A 325 -8.21 -15.61 -11.74
N SER A 326 -7.48 -15.86 -12.82
CA SER A 326 -6.04 -16.11 -12.81
C SER A 326 -5.23 -14.97 -12.20
N SER A 327 -5.68 -13.72 -12.41
CA SER A 327 -5.00 -12.56 -11.81
C SER A 327 -5.15 -12.55 -10.29
N TYR A 328 -6.31 -12.92 -9.76
CA TYR A 328 -6.49 -12.98 -8.31
C TYR A 328 -5.68 -14.11 -7.66
N VAL A 329 -5.63 -15.27 -8.33
CA VAL A 329 -4.74 -16.37 -7.89
C VAL A 329 -3.28 -15.92 -7.93
N HIS A 330 -2.84 -15.30 -9.04
CA HIS A 330 -1.49 -14.77 -9.17
C HIS A 330 -1.14 -13.78 -8.06
N ASP A 331 -2.03 -12.85 -7.74
CA ASP A 331 -1.78 -11.84 -6.70
C ASP A 331 -1.64 -12.49 -5.31
N VAL A 332 -2.53 -13.42 -4.96
CA VAL A 332 -2.44 -14.20 -3.71
C VAL A 332 -1.10 -14.94 -3.63
N LEU A 333 -0.72 -15.66 -4.69
CA LEU A 333 0.54 -16.42 -4.73
C LEU A 333 1.77 -15.51 -4.67
N SER A 334 1.71 -14.31 -5.28
CA SER A 334 2.80 -13.32 -5.23
C SER A 334 3.08 -12.89 -3.79
N HIS A 335 2.02 -12.68 -3.01
CA HIS A 335 2.12 -12.27 -1.60
C HIS A 335 2.34 -13.44 -0.63
N LEU A 336 2.26 -14.69 -1.10
CA LEU A 336 2.64 -15.90 -0.37
C LEU A 336 3.96 -16.51 -0.86
N SER A 337 4.71 -15.83 -1.71
CA SER A 337 5.95 -16.34 -2.35
C SER A 337 7.09 -16.67 -1.37
N SER A 338 7.03 -16.18 -0.13
CA SER A 338 7.95 -16.55 0.95
C SER A 338 7.64 -17.90 1.57
N GLU A 339 6.42 -18.41 1.39
CA GLU A 339 5.97 -19.69 1.93
C GLU A 339 6.36 -20.82 0.95
N LYS A 340 6.93 -21.92 1.48
CA LYS A 340 7.31 -23.05 0.65
C LYS A 340 6.08 -23.78 0.11
N GLU A 341 5.11 -24.01 0.98
CA GLU A 341 3.86 -24.69 0.69
C GLU A 341 2.69 -23.89 1.22
N ILE A 342 1.57 -23.96 0.53
CA ILE A 342 0.31 -23.36 0.93
C ILE A 342 -0.81 -24.39 0.92
N GLU A 343 -1.85 -24.08 1.66
CA GLU A 343 -3.03 -24.92 1.79
C GLU A 343 -4.27 -24.18 1.28
N PHE A 344 -5.00 -24.82 0.37
CA PHE A 344 -6.33 -24.39 -0.05
C PHE A 344 -7.37 -25.20 0.70
N LYS A 345 -8.26 -24.52 1.40
CA LYS A 345 -9.46 -25.11 2.00
C LYS A 345 -10.63 -24.90 1.06
N LEU A 346 -11.24 -26.00 0.61
CA LEU A 346 -12.30 -26.04 -0.39
C LEU A 346 -13.52 -26.77 0.13
N HIS A 347 -14.67 -26.57 -0.51
CA HIS A 347 -15.88 -27.33 -0.23
C HIS A 347 -16.66 -27.67 -1.51
N SER A 348 -16.89 -26.69 -2.36
CA SER A 348 -17.66 -26.84 -3.61
C SER A 348 -17.18 -25.85 -4.69
N PRO A 349 -17.56 -26.06 -5.96
CA PRO A 349 -17.16 -25.18 -7.06
C PRO A 349 -17.63 -23.72 -6.95
N THR A 350 -18.52 -23.40 -6.03
CA THR A 350 -19.16 -22.08 -5.90
C THR A 350 -18.95 -21.39 -4.57
N LYS A 351 -18.45 -22.12 -3.55
CA LYS A 351 -18.13 -21.54 -2.25
C LYS A 351 -16.73 -20.91 -2.26
N ALA A 352 -16.56 -19.86 -1.50
CA ALA A 352 -15.27 -19.20 -1.29
C ALA A 352 -14.19 -20.20 -0.84
N VAL A 353 -12.99 -20.04 -1.37
CA VAL A 353 -11.83 -20.85 -1.05
C VAL A 353 -10.90 -20.07 -0.17
N VAL A 354 -10.48 -20.66 0.94
CA VAL A 354 -9.50 -20.07 1.86
C VAL A 354 -8.11 -20.59 1.51
N VAL A 355 -7.14 -19.67 1.47
CA VAL A 355 -5.73 -19.97 1.22
C VAL A 355 -4.92 -19.57 2.45
N LEU A 356 -4.16 -20.52 2.99
CA LEU A 356 -3.38 -20.38 4.21
C LEU A 356 -1.92 -20.75 3.96
N PRO A 357 -0.96 -20.10 4.61
CA PRO A 357 0.38 -20.69 4.75
C PRO A 357 0.30 -21.99 5.57
N THR A 358 1.15 -22.97 5.24
CA THR A 358 1.21 -24.24 6.01
C THR A 358 2.00 -24.09 7.31
N GLU A 359 2.91 -23.12 7.38
CA GLU A 359 3.67 -22.81 8.58
C GLU A 359 2.95 -21.75 9.42
N GLU A 360 2.53 -22.13 10.62
CA GLU A 360 1.97 -21.20 11.59
C GLU A 360 3.06 -20.29 12.14
N LYS A 361 2.80 -18.99 12.21
CA LYS A 361 3.67 -18.01 12.87
C LYS A 361 3.06 -17.62 14.22
N GLU A 362 3.87 -17.69 15.27
CA GLU A 362 3.41 -17.42 16.64
C GLU A 362 2.68 -16.05 16.78
N ASN A 363 3.19 -15.05 16.09
CA ASN A 363 2.74 -13.66 16.24
C ASN A 363 1.73 -13.21 15.18
N TYR A 364 1.47 -14.04 14.15
CA TYR A 364 0.62 -13.66 13.02
C TYR A 364 -0.30 -14.79 12.61
N GLU A 365 -1.52 -14.43 12.26
CA GLU A 365 -2.43 -15.29 11.50
C GLU A 365 -2.72 -14.64 10.16
N LEU A 366 -2.38 -15.33 9.08
CA LEU A 366 -2.64 -14.86 7.72
C LEU A 366 -3.65 -15.77 7.04
N MET A 367 -4.70 -15.18 6.52
CA MET A 367 -5.70 -15.88 5.74
C MET A 367 -6.03 -15.05 4.49
N MET A 368 -6.06 -15.69 3.34
CA MET A 368 -6.53 -15.11 2.10
C MET A 368 -7.72 -15.88 1.59
N LEU A 369 -8.61 -15.23 0.85
CA LEU A 369 -9.82 -15.82 0.31
C LEU A 369 -9.95 -15.47 -1.16
N LEU A 370 -10.38 -16.46 -1.96
CA LEU A 370 -10.67 -16.34 -3.37
C LEU A 370 -12.13 -16.76 -3.64
N MET A 371 -12.87 -15.90 -4.33
CA MET A 371 -14.20 -16.26 -4.83
C MET A 371 -14.07 -17.00 -6.16
N PRO A 372 -14.67 -18.19 -6.28
CA PRO A 372 -14.72 -18.92 -7.54
C PRO A 372 -15.49 -18.16 -8.61
N VAL A 373 -15.14 -18.40 -9.87
CA VAL A 373 -15.91 -17.98 -11.04
C VAL A 373 -16.61 -19.18 -11.66
N ARG A 374 -17.80 -18.97 -12.22
CA ARG A 374 -18.56 -20.04 -12.86
C ARG A 374 -17.81 -20.61 -14.06
N LEU A 375 -17.70 -21.91 -14.12
CA LEU A 375 -17.31 -22.65 -15.33
C LEU A 375 -18.55 -22.71 -16.23
N ASN A 376 -18.44 -22.17 -17.44
CA ASN A 376 -19.49 -22.39 -18.44
C ASN A 376 -19.35 -23.83 -18.93
N ASN A 377 -20.33 -24.65 -18.71
CA ASN A 377 -20.47 -25.99 -19.31
C ASN A 377 -20.89 -25.87 -20.75
#